data_578a894628b9752a3d837bfd9cd0ac6c
#
_entry.id   578a894628b9752a3d837bfd9cd0ac6c
#
_cell.length_a   1.000
_cell.length_b   1.000
_cell.length_c   1.000
_cell.angle_alpha   90.00
_cell.angle_beta   90.00
_cell.angle_gamma   90.00
#
_symmetry.space_group_name_H-M   'P 1'
#
loop_
_entity.id
_entity.type
_entity.pdbx_description
1 polymer ?
#
loop_
_entity_poly.entity_id
_entity_poly.type
_entity_poly.pdbx_seq_one_letter_code
_entity_poly.pdbx_strand_id
1 'polypeptide(L)'
;MALTVGEILNMEEFREYRVLCGKKGLGREVSTVTVMDTPNIQDWLRGGEIVLSSGFLLQQLSQDERQQLITQLADSEACALFVKLGTYMQTLDEETVRAANETGLPIVSAPAGCILSDIISPIIKKLIDMQSSALRLSENISTSFINTVINDGGITDVVNTIATVLNQNIAFFDLAFNKIYPSINASLRD
;
A
#
# COMPACT_ATOMS: atom_id res chain seq x y z
N MET A 1 -1.02 2.25 -8.80
CA MET A 1 -1.96 2.19 -7.66
C MET A 1 -1.14 1.67 -6.49
N ALA A 2 -1.13 2.35 -5.35
CA ALA A 2 -0.33 1.94 -4.20
C ALA A 2 -1.21 1.12 -3.24
N LEU A 3 -0.61 0.18 -2.50
CA LEU A 3 -1.31 -0.63 -1.49
C LEU A 3 -1.52 0.22 -0.24
N THR A 4 -2.75 0.30 0.25
CA THR A 4 -3.09 1.05 1.46
C THR A 4 -3.37 0.14 2.65
N VAL A 5 -3.28 0.70 3.87
CA VAL A 5 -3.63 -0.03 5.11
C VAL A 5 -5.07 -0.55 5.05
N GLY A 6 -6.00 0.25 4.52
CA GLY A 6 -7.39 -0.18 4.36
C GLY A 6 -7.57 -1.35 3.39
N GLU A 7 -6.83 -1.37 2.27
CA GLU A 7 -6.87 -2.49 1.33
C GLU A 7 -6.29 -3.76 1.94
N ILE A 8 -5.23 -3.68 2.75
CA ILE A 8 -4.68 -4.83 3.48
C ILE A 8 -5.73 -5.40 4.43
N LEU A 9 -6.42 -4.57 5.20
CA LEU A 9 -7.44 -5.03 6.15
C LEU A 9 -8.68 -5.63 5.47
N ASN A 10 -8.88 -5.38 4.17
CA ASN A 10 -9.91 -6.01 3.36
C ASN A 10 -9.50 -7.37 2.77
N MET A 11 -8.22 -7.76 2.87
CA MET A 11 -7.76 -9.08 2.43
C MET A 11 -8.30 -10.17 3.35
N GLU A 12 -8.42 -11.40 2.82
CA GLU A 12 -9.01 -12.53 3.55
C GLU A 12 -8.23 -12.90 4.82
N GLU A 13 -6.91 -12.81 4.73
CA GLU A 13 -5.97 -13.11 5.81
C GLU A 13 -6.13 -12.18 7.02
N PHE A 14 -6.71 -10.98 6.81
CA PHE A 14 -6.86 -9.94 7.85
C PHE A 14 -8.28 -9.78 8.37
N ARG A 15 -9.20 -10.70 8.10
CA ARG A 15 -10.62 -10.61 8.52
C ARG A 15 -10.81 -10.54 10.04
N GLU A 16 -9.92 -11.16 10.80
CA GLU A 16 -9.98 -11.16 12.27
C GLU A 16 -9.30 -9.95 12.92
N TYR A 17 -8.61 -9.13 12.12
CA TYR A 17 -7.93 -7.94 12.60
C TYR A 17 -8.93 -6.81 12.85
N ARG A 18 -8.66 -5.98 13.86
CA ARG A 18 -9.57 -4.90 14.25
C ARG A 18 -8.82 -3.58 14.37
N VAL A 19 -9.31 -2.55 13.70
CA VAL A 19 -8.81 -1.18 13.88
C VAL A 19 -9.30 -0.66 15.22
N LEU A 20 -8.39 -0.39 16.14
CA LEU A 20 -8.66 0.11 17.48
C LEU A 20 -8.84 1.62 17.49
N CYS A 21 -7.96 2.35 16.80
CA CYS A 21 -7.95 3.81 16.70
C CYS A 21 -7.21 4.26 15.44
N GLY A 22 -7.11 5.58 15.21
CA GLY A 22 -6.38 6.16 14.08
C GLY A 22 -7.02 5.93 12.71
N LYS A 23 -8.33 5.70 12.63
CA LYS A 23 -9.03 5.33 11.38
C LYS A 23 -8.83 6.30 10.22
N LYS A 24 -8.50 7.56 10.49
CA LYS A 24 -8.23 8.57 9.44
C LYS A 24 -7.04 8.20 8.55
N GLY A 25 -6.10 7.40 9.06
CA GLY A 25 -4.90 6.98 8.34
C GLY A 25 -5.03 5.68 7.54
N LEU A 26 -6.22 5.09 7.41
CA LEU A 26 -6.39 3.85 6.64
C LEU A 26 -6.05 4.00 5.14
N GLY A 27 -6.02 5.22 4.61
CA GLY A 27 -5.56 5.52 3.26
C GLY A 27 -4.05 5.68 3.11
N ARG A 28 -3.24 5.54 4.19
CA ARG A 28 -1.78 5.63 4.10
C ARG A 28 -1.23 4.48 3.26
N GLU A 29 -0.27 4.81 2.38
CA GLU A 29 0.37 3.86 1.48
C GLU A 29 1.39 3.00 2.22
N VAL A 30 1.40 1.71 1.89
CA VAL A 30 2.28 0.73 2.52
C VAL A 30 3.42 0.38 1.58
N SER A 31 4.66 0.59 2.03
CA SER A 31 5.88 0.26 1.31
C SER A 31 6.51 -1.05 1.76
N THR A 32 6.43 -1.36 3.05
CA THR A 32 7.00 -2.58 3.63
C THR A 32 6.43 -2.85 5.03
N VAL A 33 6.94 -3.90 5.67
CA VAL A 33 6.59 -4.31 7.03
C VAL A 33 7.86 -4.42 7.84
N THR A 34 7.88 -3.90 9.06
CA THR A 34 8.99 -4.03 9.99
C THR A 34 8.52 -4.52 11.36
N VAL A 35 9.40 -5.09 12.15
CA VAL A 35 9.11 -5.56 13.51
C VAL A 35 9.75 -4.61 14.51
N MET A 36 8.96 -4.18 15.49
CA MET A 36 9.45 -3.35 16.59
C MET A 36 10.19 -4.23 17.60
N ASP A 37 11.50 -4.23 17.54
CA ASP A 37 12.42 -4.93 18.45
C ASP A 37 13.08 -4.00 19.48
N THR A 38 12.93 -2.69 19.32
CA THR A 38 13.45 -1.64 20.19
C THR A 38 12.42 -0.52 20.38
N PRO A 39 12.42 0.18 21.52
CA PRO A 39 11.57 1.36 21.74
C PRO A 39 11.87 2.52 20.79
N ASN A 40 13.11 2.63 20.28
CA ASN A 40 13.55 3.70 19.39
C ASN A 40 13.43 3.30 17.91
N ILE A 41 12.42 2.51 17.55
CA ILE A 41 12.23 2.00 16.18
C ILE A 41 12.12 3.15 15.15
N GLN A 42 11.62 4.31 15.55
CA GLN A 42 11.45 5.49 14.69
C GLN A 42 12.76 5.92 14.01
N ASP A 43 13.91 5.70 14.63
CA ASP A 43 15.22 6.06 14.09
C ASP A 43 15.60 5.24 12.84
N TRP A 44 14.91 4.12 12.61
CA TRP A 44 15.15 3.16 11.53
C TRP A 44 14.07 3.19 10.44
N LEU A 45 12.96 3.90 10.66
CA LEU A 45 11.89 4.02 9.69
C LEU A 45 12.29 4.94 8.52
N ARG A 46 11.75 4.66 7.36
CA ARG A 46 11.97 5.41 6.11
C ARG A 46 10.68 5.98 5.52
N GLY A 47 9.55 5.69 6.18
CA GLY A 47 8.21 6.04 5.75
C GLY A 47 7.49 4.91 5.01
N GLY A 48 6.20 4.77 5.30
CA GLY A 48 5.34 3.77 4.67
C GLY A 48 5.43 2.37 5.27
N GLU A 49 6.08 2.19 6.43
CA GLU A 49 6.14 0.89 7.09
C GLU A 49 4.87 0.59 7.90
N ILE A 50 4.39 -0.65 7.84
CA ILE A 50 3.58 -1.24 8.91
C ILE A 50 4.55 -1.73 9.98
N VAL A 51 4.45 -1.16 11.18
CA VAL A 51 5.23 -1.58 12.35
C VAL A 51 4.49 -2.68 13.09
N LEU A 52 5.13 -3.82 13.30
CA LEU A 52 4.55 -4.95 14.04
C LEU A 52 5.09 -5.00 15.45
N SER A 53 4.22 -5.19 16.44
CA SER A 53 4.58 -5.36 17.84
C SER A 53 3.88 -6.57 18.44
N SER A 54 4.63 -7.36 19.21
CA SER A 54 4.05 -8.41 20.07
C SER A 54 3.30 -7.83 21.28
N GLY A 55 3.40 -6.54 21.54
CA GLY A 55 2.89 -5.89 22.74
C GLY A 55 3.86 -5.92 23.92
N PHE A 56 4.93 -6.72 23.86
CA PHE A 56 5.88 -6.87 24.96
C PHE A 56 6.60 -5.55 25.30
N LEU A 57 7.17 -4.89 24.28
CA LEU A 57 7.83 -3.60 24.49
C LEU A 57 6.85 -2.51 24.91
N LEU A 58 5.66 -2.46 24.31
CA LEU A 58 4.63 -1.49 24.67
C LEU A 58 4.18 -1.63 26.12
N GLN A 59 4.12 -2.86 26.65
CA GLN A 59 3.77 -3.11 28.05
C GLN A 59 4.81 -2.55 29.03
N GLN A 60 6.09 -2.53 28.63
CA GLN A 60 7.19 -2.05 29.49
C GLN A 60 7.28 -0.53 29.56
N LEU A 61 6.72 0.17 28.58
CA LEU A 61 6.70 1.62 28.53
C LEU A 61 5.65 2.18 29.50
N SER A 62 5.94 3.31 30.11
CA SER A 62 4.95 4.14 30.79
C SER A 62 3.92 4.68 29.80
N GLN A 63 2.83 5.21 30.30
CA GLN A 63 1.76 5.81 29.50
C GLN A 63 2.26 6.97 28.63
N ASP A 64 3.08 7.85 29.22
CA ASP A 64 3.68 8.99 28.50
C ASP A 64 4.64 8.53 27.39
N GLU A 65 5.46 7.51 27.67
CA GLU A 65 6.37 6.94 26.68
C GLU A 65 5.62 6.28 25.53
N ARG A 66 4.50 5.59 25.79
CA ARG A 66 3.65 5.04 24.72
C ARG A 66 3.05 6.12 23.86
N GLN A 67 2.51 7.18 24.47
CA GLN A 67 1.97 8.33 23.75
C GLN A 67 3.05 8.96 22.86
N GLN A 68 4.25 9.17 23.41
CA GLN A 68 5.38 9.72 22.66
C GLN A 68 5.79 8.81 21.51
N LEU A 69 5.85 7.50 21.71
CA LEU A 69 6.15 6.52 20.65
C LEU A 69 5.14 6.61 19.50
N ILE A 70 3.84 6.69 19.81
CA ILE A 70 2.81 6.82 18.76
C ILE A 70 3.02 8.10 17.93
N THR A 71 3.34 9.20 18.58
CA THR A 71 3.63 10.46 17.89
C THR A 71 4.88 10.33 17.01
N GLN A 72 5.95 9.76 17.54
CA GLN A 72 7.20 9.55 16.81
C GLN A 72 7.03 8.61 15.60
N LEU A 73 6.24 7.52 15.74
CA LEU A 73 5.90 6.65 14.62
C LEU A 73 5.14 7.40 13.52
N ALA A 74 4.21 8.26 13.92
CA ALA A 74 3.45 9.06 12.96
C ALA A 74 4.32 10.09 12.26
N ASP A 75 5.23 10.76 12.98
CA ASP A 75 6.18 11.76 12.46
C ASP A 75 7.21 11.12 11.51
N SER A 76 7.57 9.86 11.76
CA SER A 76 8.43 9.05 10.88
C SER A 76 7.67 8.42 9.72
N GLU A 77 6.44 8.89 9.45
CA GLU A 77 5.59 8.43 8.35
C GLU A 77 5.27 6.91 8.36
N ALA A 78 5.34 6.26 9.53
CA ALA A 78 4.79 4.91 9.66
C ALA A 78 3.32 4.90 9.22
N CYS A 79 2.92 3.88 8.48
CA CYS A 79 1.55 3.82 7.95
C CYS A 79 0.56 3.16 8.92
N ALA A 80 1.00 2.26 9.79
CA ALA A 80 0.20 1.67 10.86
C ALA A 80 1.06 0.97 11.90
N LEU A 81 0.51 0.79 13.11
CA LEU A 81 1.03 -0.10 14.15
C LEU A 81 0.09 -1.30 14.29
N PHE A 82 0.59 -2.50 13.98
CA PHE A 82 -0.13 -3.74 14.25
C PHE A 82 0.38 -4.34 15.56
N VAL A 83 -0.51 -4.55 16.51
CA VAL A 83 -0.17 -5.04 17.84
C VAL A 83 -0.93 -6.30 18.21
N LYS A 84 -0.22 -7.30 18.75
CA LYS A 84 -0.85 -8.50 19.32
C LYS A 84 -1.33 -8.18 20.73
N LEU A 85 -2.63 -8.08 20.90
CA LEU A 85 -3.25 -7.98 22.23
C LEU A 85 -3.60 -9.37 22.76
N GLY A 86 -3.66 -9.47 24.10
CA GLY A 86 -4.04 -10.70 24.79
C GLY A 86 -2.88 -11.54 25.33
N THR A 87 -1.63 -11.28 24.91
CA THR A 87 -0.46 -12.01 25.42
C THR A 87 0.29 -11.19 26.46
N TYR A 88 0.84 -10.07 26.07
CA TYR A 88 1.61 -9.18 26.97
C TYR A 88 0.81 -7.96 27.37
N MET A 89 0.05 -7.39 26.47
CA MET A 89 -0.80 -6.22 26.69
C MET A 89 -2.25 -6.60 26.38
N GLN A 90 -3.18 -6.31 27.29
CA GLN A 90 -4.59 -6.65 27.11
C GLN A 90 -5.35 -5.57 26.33
N THR A 91 -5.11 -4.32 26.64
CA THR A 91 -5.77 -3.16 26.06
C THR A 91 -4.78 -2.00 25.91
N LEU A 92 -5.10 -1.06 25.04
CA LEU A 92 -4.42 0.23 24.99
C LEU A 92 -5.02 1.16 26.03
N ASP A 93 -4.19 2.03 26.62
CA ASP A 93 -4.67 3.12 27.47
C ASP A 93 -5.26 4.27 26.66
N GLU A 94 -6.03 5.13 27.31
CA GLU A 94 -6.78 6.22 26.68
C GLU A 94 -5.86 7.26 25.99
N GLU A 95 -4.69 7.54 26.57
CA GLU A 95 -3.73 8.48 26.00
C GLU A 95 -3.10 7.95 24.73
N THR A 96 -2.74 6.67 24.70
CA THR A 96 -2.26 6.00 23.47
C THR A 96 -3.32 6.05 22.37
N VAL A 97 -4.58 5.78 22.70
CA VAL A 97 -5.71 5.86 21.76
C VAL A 97 -5.91 7.29 21.27
N ARG A 98 -5.82 8.28 22.17
CA ARG A 98 -5.96 9.69 21.82
C ARG A 98 -4.86 10.13 20.85
N ALA A 99 -3.58 9.86 21.18
CA ALA A 99 -2.44 10.18 20.34
C ALA A 99 -2.57 9.58 18.93
N ALA A 100 -3.00 8.32 18.83
CA ALA A 100 -3.23 7.66 17.56
C ALA A 100 -4.36 8.29 16.74
N ASN A 101 -5.43 8.75 17.39
CA ASN A 101 -6.53 9.44 16.72
C ASN A 101 -6.14 10.86 16.26
N GLU A 102 -5.35 11.59 17.05
CA GLU A 102 -4.85 12.93 16.74
C GLU A 102 -3.87 12.89 15.56
N THR A 103 -2.90 11.98 15.59
CA THR A 103 -1.90 11.81 14.53
C THR A 103 -2.46 11.09 13.31
N GLY A 104 -3.61 10.43 13.45
CA GLY A 104 -4.18 9.58 12.42
C GLY A 104 -3.31 8.34 12.13
N LEU A 105 -2.56 7.82 13.11
CA LEU A 105 -1.82 6.58 12.97
C LEU A 105 -2.76 5.39 13.29
N PRO A 106 -3.10 4.53 12.32
CA PRO A 106 -3.92 3.36 12.60
C PRO A 106 -3.22 2.41 13.57
N ILE A 107 -3.88 2.06 14.68
CA ILE A 107 -3.46 0.95 15.52
C ILE A 107 -4.44 -0.20 15.29
N VAL A 108 -3.89 -1.34 14.88
CA VAL A 108 -4.65 -2.53 14.49
C VAL A 108 -4.32 -3.66 15.45
N SER A 109 -5.35 -4.26 16.05
CA SER A 109 -5.20 -5.46 16.87
C SER A 109 -5.09 -6.69 15.97
N ALA A 110 -4.01 -7.43 16.11
CA ALA A 110 -3.84 -8.76 15.55
C ALA A 110 -4.36 -9.84 16.50
N PRO A 111 -4.86 -10.99 16.00
CA PRO A 111 -5.26 -12.12 16.82
C PRO A 111 -4.12 -12.60 17.72
N ALA A 112 -4.42 -12.98 18.96
CA ALA A 112 -3.40 -13.40 19.94
C ALA A 112 -2.58 -14.62 19.47
N GLY A 113 -3.21 -15.53 18.72
CA GLY A 113 -2.59 -16.75 18.20
C GLY A 113 -1.78 -16.57 16.91
N CYS A 114 -1.83 -15.40 16.25
CA CYS A 114 -1.09 -15.20 15.00
C CYS A 114 0.43 -15.14 15.26
N ILE A 115 1.22 -15.63 14.32
CA ILE A 115 2.68 -15.42 14.28
C ILE A 115 3.00 -14.27 13.34
N LEU A 116 4.15 -13.61 13.51
CA LEU A 116 4.48 -12.41 12.72
C LEU A 116 4.54 -12.69 11.21
N SER A 117 4.94 -13.91 10.83
CA SER A 117 4.96 -14.32 9.42
C SER A 117 3.58 -14.33 8.77
N ASP A 118 2.51 -14.57 9.54
CA ASP A 118 1.14 -14.56 9.02
C ASP A 118 0.70 -13.13 8.62
N ILE A 119 1.36 -12.13 9.18
CA ILE A 119 1.15 -10.72 8.82
C ILE A 119 2.09 -10.33 7.67
N ILE A 120 3.37 -10.66 7.80
CA ILE A 120 4.42 -10.21 6.87
C ILE A 120 4.22 -10.83 5.48
N SER A 121 4.02 -12.15 5.42
CA SER A 121 4.02 -12.89 4.14
C SER A 121 2.94 -12.42 3.17
N PRO A 122 1.66 -12.29 3.54
CA PRO A 122 0.62 -11.86 2.61
C PRO A 122 0.81 -10.40 2.15
N ILE A 123 1.28 -9.51 3.04
CA ILE A 123 1.53 -8.10 2.69
C ILE A 123 2.68 -8.02 1.68
N ILE A 124 3.83 -8.66 1.95
CA ILE A 124 4.98 -8.64 1.06
C ILE A 124 4.63 -9.28 -0.29
N LYS A 125 3.92 -10.42 -0.28
CA LYS A 125 3.44 -11.05 -1.52
C LYS A 125 2.59 -10.07 -2.33
N LYS A 126 1.64 -9.39 -1.70
CA LYS A 126 0.78 -8.42 -2.38
C LYS A 126 1.57 -7.26 -2.99
N LEU A 127 2.55 -6.73 -2.26
CA LEU A 127 3.44 -5.67 -2.75
C LEU A 127 4.24 -6.13 -3.97
N ILE A 128 4.83 -7.35 -3.93
CA ILE A 128 5.58 -7.93 -5.05
C ILE A 128 4.66 -8.15 -6.26
N ASP A 129 3.46 -8.70 -6.07
CA ASP A 129 2.51 -8.95 -7.15
C ASP A 129 2.09 -7.64 -7.84
N MET A 130 1.89 -6.57 -7.07
CA MET A 130 1.57 -5.25 -7.63
C MET A 130 2.74 -4.67 -8.43
N GLN A 131 3.97 -4.76 -7.92
CA GLN A 131 5.17 -4.29 -8.64
C GLN A 131 5.39 -5.11 -9.92
N SER A 132 5.25 -6.43 -9.85
CA SER A 132 5.40 -7.32 -11.01
C SER A 132 4.34 -7.06 -12.08
N SER A 133 3.11 -6.77 -11.68
CA SER A 133 2.03 -6.44 -12.61
C SER A 133 2.29 -5.11 -13.34
N ALA A 134 2.80 -4.11 -12.62
CA ALA A 134 3.17 -2.83 -13.23
C ALA A 134 4.33 -2.97 -14.23
N LEU A 135 5.35 -3.79 -13.88
CA LEU A 135 6.48 -4.06 -14.77
C LEU A 135 6.03 -4.81 -16.02
N ARG A 136 5.23 -5.87 -15.88
CA ARG A 136 4.68 -6.64 -17.03
C ARG A 136 3.85 -5.76 -17.96
N LEU A 137 3.05 -4.85 -17.42
CA LEU A 137 2.28 -3.91 -18.23
C LEU A 137 3.23 -3.00 -19.03
N SER A 138 4.27 -2.47 -18.40
CA SER A 138 5.28 -1.64 -19.06
C SER A 138 6.02 -2.40 -20.18
N GLU A 139 6.42 -3.64 -19.92
CA GLU A 139 7.08 -4.52 -20.90
C GLU A 139 6.14 -4.85 -22.08
N ASN A 140 4.88 -5.17 -21.81
CA ASN A 140 3.89 -5.45 -22.84
C ASN A 140 3.64 -4.23 -23.74
N ILE A 141 3.53 -3.03 -23.16
CA ILE A 141 3.40 -1.79 -23.90
C ILE A 141 4.63 -1.60 -24.80
N SER A 142 5.83 -1.71 -24.25
CA SER A 142 7.08 -1.53 -25.00
C SER A 142 7.21 -2.53 -26.13
N THR A 143 6.95 -3.81 -25.88
CA THR A 143 7.03 -4.88 -26.89
C THR A 143 6.00 -4.69 -27.99
N SER A 144 4.76 -4.35 -27.63
CA SER A 144 3.71 -4.08 -28.61
C SER A 144 4.03 -2.87 -29.48
N PHE A 145 4.62 -1.83 -28.90
CA PHE A 145 5.06 -0.63 -29.60
C PHE A 145 6.17 -0.95 -30.62
N ILE A 146 7.20 -1.66 -30.17
CA ILE A 146 8.33 -2.08 -31.01
C ILE A 146 7.84 -2.95 -32.18
N ASN A 147 6.98 -3.92 -31.92
CA ASN A 147 6.45 -4.80 -32.96
C ASN A 147 5.62 -4.03 -34.00
N THR A 148 4.83 -3.05 -33.58
CA THR A 148 4.06 -2.21 -34.50
C THR A 148 4.97 -1.37 -35.40
N VAL A 149 6.04 -0.81 -34.82
CA VAL A 149 7.02 0.00 -35.58
C VAL A 149 7.86 -0.85 -36.53
N ILE A 150 8.32 -2.03 -36.11
CA ILE A 150 9.12 -2.95 -36.95
C ILE A 150 8.32 -3.49 -38.12
N ASN A 151 7.01 -3.68 -37.99
CA ASN A 151 6.14 -4.17 -39.08
C ASN A 151 5.58 -3.08 -39.96
N ASP A 152 6.24 -1.92 -40.07
CA ASP A 152 5.83 -0.76 -40.84
C ASP A 152 4.42 -0.24 -40.49
N GLY A 153 3.98 -0.44 -39.26
CA GLY A 153 2.73 0.09 -38.75
C GLY A 153 2.73 1.61 -38.69
N GLY A 154 1.68 2.22 -39.22
CA GLY A 154 1.50 3.67 -39.18
C GLY A 154 1.07 4.19 -37.79
N ILE A 155 0.96 5.51 -37.65
CA ILE A 155 0.51 6.18 -36.41
C ILE A 155 -0.81 5.59 -35.91
N THR A 156 -1.73 5.27 -36.81
CA THR A 156 -3.02 4.66 -36.48
C THR A 156 -2.86 3.29 -35.79
N ASP A 157 -1.91 2.46 -36.28
CA ASP A 157 -1.66 1.13 -35.71
C ASP A 157 -1.04 1.25 -34.33
N VAL A 158 -0.13 2.21 -34.15
CA VAL A 158 0.45 2.55 -32.84
C VAL A 158 -0.64 3.00 -31.85
N VAL A 159 -1.52 3.91 -32.26
CA VAL A 159 -2.62 4.43 -31.44
C VAL A 159 -3.58 3.29 -31.05
N ASN A 160 -3.94 2.41 -31.98
CA ASN A 160 -4.80 1.25 -31.72
C ASN A 160 -4.12 0.25 -30.78
N THR A 161 -2.83 0.00 -30.93
CA THR A 161 -2.06 -0.89 -30.06
C THR A 161 -2.08 -0.37 -28.61
N ILE A 162 -1.79 0.91 -28.42
CA ILE A 162 -1.81 1.53 -27.09
C ILE A 162 -3.24 1.50 -26.49
N ALA A 163 -4.26 1.82 -27.30
CA ALA A 163 -5.66 1.77 -26.85
C ALA A 163 -6.07 0.36 -26.38
N THR A 164 -5.62 -0.67 -27.08
CA THR A 164 -5.88 -2.07 -26.73
C THR A 164 -5.18 -2.46 -25.43
N VAL A 165 -3.89 -2.11 -25.28
CA VAL A 165 -3.12 -2.44 -24.07
C VAL A 165 -3.66 -1.74 -22.85
N LEU A 166 -4.04 -0.46 -22.96
CA LEU A 166 -4.60 0.32 -21.85
C LEU A 166 -6.10 0.06 -21.62
N ASN A 167 -6.76 -0.65 -22.52
CA ASN A 167 -8.22 -0.82 -22.54
C ASN A 167 -8.96 0.53 -22.44
N GLN A 168 -8.48 1.54 -23.17
CA GLN A 168 -8.99 2.90 -23.15
C GLN A 168 -9.12 3.43 -24.58
N ASN A 169 -10.11 4.31 -24.82
CA ASN A 169 -10.16 5.09 -26.06
C ASN A 169 -9.12 6.21 -25.95
N ILE A 170 -8.22 6.27 -26.93
CA ILE A 170 -7.19 7.30 -27.03
C ILE A 170 -7.22 7.96 -28.39
N ALA A 171 -6.66 9.15 -28.49
CA ALA A 171 -6.42 9.83 -29.75
C ALA A 171 -5.03 10.47 -29.72
N PHE A 172 -4.30 10.34 -30.83
CA PHE A 172 -3.06 11.04 -31.03
C PHE A 172 -3.32 12.30 -31.85
N PHE A 173 -2.80 13.42 -31.40
CA PHE A 173 -2.95 14.70 -32.05
C PHE A 173 -1.61 15.15 -32.64
N ASP A 174 -1.52 15.18 -33.97
CA ASP A 174 -0.34 15.68 -34.69
C ASP A 174 -0.47 17.20 -34.89
N LEU A 175 0.28 17.94 -34.07
CA LEU A 175 0.27 19.41 -34.12
C LEU A 175 0.91 20.00 -35.38
N ALA A 176 1.84 19.28 -36.00
CA ALA A 176 2.55 19.76 -37.20
C ALA A 176 1.67 19.71 -38.45
N PHE A 177 0.84 18.67 -38.55
CA PHE A 177 -0.07 18.45 -39.68
C PHE A 177 -1.54 18.71 -39.34
N ASN A 178 -1.85 19.13 -38.12
CA ASN A 178 -3.20 19.37 -37.63
C ASN A 178 -4.15 18.18 -37.88
N LYS A 179 -3.66 16.94 -37.59
CA LYS A 179 -4.40 15.70 -37.77
C LYS A 179 -4.65 15.01 -36.46
N ILE A 180 -5.82 14.36 -36.37
CA ILE A 180 -6.21 13.53 -35.23
C ILE A 180 -6.29 12.09 -35.73
N TYR A 181 -5.65 11.17 -34.95
CA TYR A 181 -5.68 9.73 -35.15
C TYR A 181 -6.40 9.10 -33.97
N PRO A 182 -7.73 8.92 -34.03
CA PRO A 182 -8.47 8.27 -32.95
C PRO A 182 -8.24 6.76 -32.96
N SER A 183 -8.24 6.12 -31.80
CA SER A 183 -8.23 4.66 -31.71
C SER A 183 -9.57 4.09 -32.17
N ILE A 184 -9.50 2.94 -32.84
CA ILE A 184 -10.67 2.14 -33.22
C ILE A 184 -10.70 0.93 -32.31
N ASN A 185 -11.13 1.09 -31.06
CA ASN A 185 -11.26 -0.02 -30.16
C ASN A 185 -12.69 -0.61 -30.27
N ALA A 186 -12.81 -1.77 -30.88
CA ALA A 186 -14.09 -2.44 -31.12
C ALA A 186 -14.77 -2.93 -29.82
N SER A 187 -14.02 -3.06 -28.74
CA SER A 187 -14.53 -3.54 -27.44
C SER A 187 -15.24 -2.47 -26.59
N LEU A 188 -15.20 -1.20 -26.99
CA LEU A 188 -15.79 -0.06 -26.26
C LEU A 188 -16.99 0.56 -27.02
N ARG A 189 -17.64 -0.21 -27.87
CA ARG A 189 -18.81 0.25 -28.68
C ARG A 189 -20.16 -0.13 -28.10
N ASP A 190 -20.24 -0.61 -26.84
CA ASP A 190 -21.50 -0.91 -26.15
C ASP A 190 -21.77 0.06 -25.00
#